data_8857cccefa8576da8d5a9eb886927cb2
#
_entry.id   8857cccefa8576da8d5a9eb886927cb2
#
_cell.length_a   1.000
_cell.length_b   1.000
_cell.length_c   1.000
_cell.angle_alpha   90.00
_cell.angle_beta   90.00
_cell.angle_gamma   90.00
#
_symmetry.space_group_name_H-M   'P 1'
#
loop_
_entity.id
_entity.type
_entity.pdbx_description
1 polymer ?
#
loop_
_entity_poly.entity_id
_entity_poly.type
_entity_poly.pdbx_seq_one_letter_code
_entity_poly.pdbx_strand_id
1 'polypeptide(L)'
;VEVTVTQDSKEPDLSLKVGQSVDDGIGMIFWVDPSDKMVGKAVSVKRQGGNPFEASVMSHNALSTVNGYANTALFTAPAANDAVAYCQSLGEGWYLPARDELWELFDVYNGIGHADPDFASVVPDKLTEVEKAARAAFDKMLTDLQGDVINEAAGSGNGESYWSSTENAAGDKAYWVRFGKSGADAGNKTATNRFVRCMRTIGD
;
A
#
# COMPACT_ATOMS: atom_id res chain seq x y z
N VAL A 1 6.08 -60.34 5.80
CA VAL A 1 5.08 -59.28 5.67
C VAL A 1 5.86 -58.02 5.42
N GLU A 2 5.86 -57.55 4.18
CA GLU A 2 6.47 -56.28 3.78
C GLU A 2 5.49 -55.16 4.11
N VAL A 3 5.87 -54.25 4.99
CA VAL A 3 5.09 -53.05 5.32
C VAL A 3 5.56 -51.96 4.37
N THR A 4 4.80 -51.72 3.31
CA THR A 4 5.00 -50.57 2.43
C THR A 4 4.48 -49.34 3.12
N VAL A 5 5.33 -48.50 3.67
CA VAL A 5 4.97 -47.16 4.16
C VAL A 5 4.90 -46.25 2.95
N THR A 6 3.69 -46.02 2.44
CA THR A 6 3.45 -44.94 1.49
C THR A 6 3.46 -43.64 2.25
N GLN A 7 4.56 -42.90 2.20
CA GLN A 7 4.70 -41.57 2.67
C GLN A 7 4.00 -40.66 1.65
N ASP A 8 2.75 -40.28 1.94
CA ASP A 8 2.00 -39.28 1.17
C ASP A 8 2.58 -37.91 1.50
N SER A 9 3.75 -37.61 0.95
CA SER A 9 4.40 -36.30 1.07
C SER A 9 3.71 -35.34 0.11
N LYS A 10 2.53 -34.84 0.51
CA LYS A 10 1.96 -33.67 -0.14
C LYS A 10 2.94 -32.52 0.06
N GLU A 11 3.55 -32.04 -1.04
CA GLU A 11 4.40 -30.86 -0.98
C GLU A 11 3.63 -29.70 -0.33
N PRO A 12 4.29 -28.89 0.53
CA PRO A 12 3.62 -27.75 1.15
C PRO A 12 3.13 -26.80 0.05
N ASP A 13 1.86 -26.37 0.18
CA ASP A 13 1.29 -25.33 -0.67
C ASP A 13 1.97 -23.99 -0.34
N LEU A 14 2.89 -23.57 -1.23
CA LEU A 14 3.66 -22.33 -1.10
C LEU A 14 2.95 -21.12 -1.70
N SER A 15 1.70 -21.28 -2.19
CA SER A 15 0.93 -20.18 -2.78
C SER A 15 0.71 -19.06 -1.77
N LEU A 16 0.86 -17.82 -2.24
CA LEU A 16 0.50 -16.62 -1.49
C LEU A 16 -1.01 -16.57 -1.25
N LYS A 17 -1.41 -15.99 -0.12
CA LYS A 17 -2.82 -15.79 0.25
C LYS A 17 -3.03 -14.36 0.75
N VAL A 18 -4.10 -13.73 0.30
CA VAL A 18 -4.51 -12.42 0.82
C VAL A 18 -4.73 -12.53 2.34
N GLY A 19 -4.23 -11.56 3.10
CA GLY A 19 -4.21 -11.59 4.56
C GLY A 19 -3.01 -12.31 5.18
N GLN A 20 -2.19 -13.02 4.38
CA GLN A 20 -0.98 -13.66 4.87
C GLN A 20 0.07 -12.63 5.30
N SER A 21 0.69 -12.87 6.46
CA SER A 21 1.83 -12.08 6.93
C SER A 21 3.09 -12.36 6.12
N VAL A 22 3.89 -11.34 5.89
CA VAL A 22 5.23 -11.43 5.30
C VAL A 22 6.25 -10.67 6.14
N ASP A 23 7.53 -11.01 5.99
CA ASP A 23 8.65 -10.34 6.66
C ASP A 23 8.46 -10.24 8.18
N ASP A 24 8.15 -11.37 8.83
CA ASP A 24 7.96 -11.48 10.28
C ASP A 24 6.93 -10.49 10.87
N GLY A 25 5.87 -10.21 10.12
CA GLY A 25 4.80 -9.32 10.56
C GLY A 25 4.93 -7.88 10.09
N ILE A 26 5.92 -7.54 9.29
CA ILE A 26 6.06 -6.19 8.73
C ILE A 26 4.97 -5.90 7.69
N GLY A 27 4.61 -6.90 6.89
CA GLY A 27 3.64 -6.76 5.82
C GLY A 27 2.51 -7.77 5.82
N MET A 28 1.49 -7.46 5.04
CA MET A 28 0.33 -8.29 4.74
C MET A 28 0.14 -8.36 3.23
N ILE A 29 0.00 -9.55 2.68
CA ILE A 29 -0.38 -9.74 1.28
C ILE A 29 -1.79 -9.17 1.07
N PHE A 30 -1.93 -8.21 0.18
CA PHE A 30 -3.23 -7.64 -0.15
C PHE A 30 -3.72 -8.01 -1.55
N TRP A 31 -2.81 -8.44 -2.42
CA TRP A 31 -3.11 -8.88 -3.77
C TRP A 31 -2.22 -10.06 -4.17
N VAL A 32 -2.76 -11.02 -4.91
CA VAL A 32 -2.06 -12.18 -5.46
C VAL A 32 -2.40 -12.28 -6.93
N ASP A 33 -1.38 -12.49 -7.78
CA ASP A 33 -1.59 -12.64 -9.22
C ASP A 33 -2.51 -13.85 -9.49
N PRO A 34 -3.60 -13.66 -10.23
CA PRO A 34 -4.52 -14.76 -10.55
C PRO A 34 -3.88 -15.84 -11.43
N SER A 35 -2.87 -15.50 -12.21
CA SER A 35 -2.15 -16.41 -13.11
C SER A 35 -0.94 -17.09 -12.47
N ASP A 36 -0.31 -16.43 -11.48
CA ASP A 36 0.84 -16.97 -10.72
C ASP A 36 0.66 -16.71 -9.21
N LYS A 37 0.29 -17.76 -8.49
CA LYS A 37 0.05 -17.69 -7.05
C LYS A 37 1.31 -17.46 -6.20
N MET A 38 2.49 -17.42 -6.82
CA MET A 38 3.75 -17.07 -6.17
C MET A 38 4.07 -15.58 -6.28
N VAL A 39 3.34 -14.84 -7.12
CA VAL A 39 3.49 -13.39 -7.34
C VAL A 39 2.38 -12.64 -6.62
N GLY A 40 2.74 -11.56 -5.94
CA GLY A 40 1.77 -10.75 -5.22
C GLY A 40 2.33 -9.41 -4.75
N LYS A 41 1.47 -8.65 -4.08
CA LYS A 41 1.84 -7.39 -3.46
C LYS A 41 1.49 -7.40 -1.98
N ALA A 42 2.42 -6.91 -1.17
CA ALA A 42 2.24 -6.72 0.25
C ALA A 42 2.16 -5.22 0.59
N VAL A 43 1.41 -4.91 1.63
CA VAL A 43 1.33 -3.58 2.24
C VAL A 43 1.86 -3.65 3.67
N SER A 44 2.55 -2.62 4.16
CA SER A 44 3.02 -2.58 5.55
C SER A 44 1.82 -2.62 6.51
N VAL A 45 1.88 -3.48 7.54
CA VAL A 45 0.79 -3.59 8.54
C VAL A 45 0.69 -2.33 9.39
N LYS A 46 1.83 -1.66 9.65
CA LYS A 46 1.89 -0.36 10.31
C LYS A 46 1.92 0.77 9.31
N ARG A 47 1.32 1.89 9.69
CA ARG A 47 1.44 3.17 9.00
C ARG A 47 2.31 4.11 9.82
N GLN A 48 2.87 5.11 9.18
CA GLN A 48 3.50 6.24 9.86
C GLN A 48 2.71 7.51 9.56
N GLY A 49 2.46 8.32 10.56
CA GLY A 49 1.74 9.59 10.41
C GLY A 49 2.59 10.78 10.82
N GLY A 50 2.20 11.97 10.33
CA GLY A 50 2.89 13.21 10.69
C GLY A 50 4.21 13.45 9.96
N ASN A 51 4.54 12.62 8.97
CA ASN A 51 5.76 12.77 8.20
C ASN A 51 5.54 13.61 6.95
N PRO A 52 6.48 14.48 6.58
CA PRO A 52 6.50 15.07 5.26
C PRO A 52 6.79 14.01 4.19
N PHE A 53 6.48 14.31 2.95
CA PHE A 53 7.01 13.52 1.84
C PHE A 53 8.54 13.59 1.87
N GLU A 54 9.06 14.81 1.98
CA GLU A 54 10.47 15.13 2.27
C GLU A 54 10.60 16.45 3.03
N ALA A 55 11.68 16.59 3.80
CA ALA A 55 11.94 17.79 4.60
C ALA A 55 12.31 19.03 3.76
N SER A 56 12.72 18.83 2.50
CA SER A 56 13.07 19.89 1.54
C SER A 56 12.28 19.74 0.23
N VAL A 57 12.18 20.83 -0.53
CA VAL A 57 11.50 20.81 -1.82
C VAL A 57 12.56 20.61 -2.92
N MET A 58 12.98 19.36 -3.11
CA MET A 58 13.88 18.97 -4.21
C MET A 58 13.15 18.10 -5.23
N SER A 59 13.47 18.25 -6.50
CA SER A 59 13.00 17.32 -7.52
C SER A 59 13.94 16.13 -7.62
N HIS A 60 13.40 14.93 -7.53
CA HIS A 60 14.11 13.67 -7.75
C HIS A 60 13.80 13.06 -9.11
N ASN A 61 12.91 13.70 -9.90
CA ASN A 61 12.37 13.15 -11.15
C ASN A 61 11.63 11.80 -10.94
N ALA A 62 11.02 11.61 -9.79
CA ALA A 62 10.25 10.43 -9.43
C ALA A 62 8.86 10.50 -10.09
N LEU A 63 8.81 10.40 -11.41
CA LEU A 63 7.63 10.69 -12.22
C LEU A 63 6.76 9.46 -12.54
N SER A 64 7.22 8.24 -12.22
CA SER A 64 6.43 7.05 -12.49
C SER A 64 5.16 7.05 -11.66
N THR A 65 4.02 6.82 -12.30
CA THR A 65 2.74 6.66 -11.61
C THR A 65 2.47 5.22 -11.22
N VAL A 66 3.23 4.25 -11.77
CA VAL A 66 2.99 2.80 -11.67
C VAL A 66 4.16 2.01 -11.07
N ASN A 67 5.30 2.65 -10.80
CA ASN A 67 6.49 1.96 -10.29
C ASN A 67 7.10 2.73 -9.12
N GLY A 68 6.59 2.49 -7.92
CA GLY A 68 7.05 3.12 -6.69
C GLY A 68 8.44 2.65 -6.29
N TYR A 69 8.82 1.41 -6.61
CA TYR A 69 10.17 0.91 -6.35
C TYR A 69 11.22 1.72 -7.10
N ALA A 70 11.01 1.93 -8.41
CA ALA A 70 11.91 2.76 -9.22
C ALA A 70 11.94 4.22 -8.74
N ASN A 71 10.78 4.81 -8.39
CA ASN A 71 10.73 6.14 -7.82
C ASN A 71 11.53 6.22 -6.50
N THR A 72 11.29 5.28 -5.57
CA THR A 72 11.97 5.23 -4.27
C THR A 72 13.47 5.15 -4.41
N ALA A 73 14.00 4.44 -5.41
CA ALA A 73 15.43 4.31 -5.67
C ALA A 73 16.12 5.62 -6.07
N LEU A 74 15.37 6.64 -6.52
CA LEU A 74 15.91 7.96 -6.86
C LEU A 74 16.26 8.79 -5.62
N PHE A 75 15.75 8.43 -4.46
CA PHE A 75 16.01 9.10 -3.18
C PHE A 75 17.23 8.47 -2.50
N THR A 76 18.41 8.95 -2.82
CA THR A 76 19.67 8.32 -2.37
C THR A 76 20.06 8.61 -0.92
N ALA A 77 19.53 9.68 -0.34
CA ALA A 77 19.81 10.08 1.04
C ALA A 77 18.62 10.84 1.66
N PRO A 78 17.45 10.20 1.79
CA PRO A 78 16.30 10.85 2.40
C PRO A 78 16.57 11.13 3.88
N ALA A 79 16.00 12.22 4.41
CA ALA A 79 16.08 12.50 5.83
C ALA A 79 15.28 11.46 6.64
N ALA A 80 15.69 11.17 7.88
CA ALA A 80 15.13 10.09 8.69
C ALA A 80 13.61 10.17 8.90
N ASN A 81 13.03 11.36 8.76
CA ASN A 81 11.59 11.57 8.90
C ASN A 81 10.82 11.62 7.57
N ASP A 82 11.50 11.43 6.45
CA ASP A 82 10.85 11.47 5.14
C ASP A 82 10.06 10.19 4.88
N ALA A 83 9.00 10.30 4.09
CA ALA A 83 8.14 9.17 3.73
C ALA A 83 8.91 8.01 3.09
N VAL A 84 9.86 8.34 2.20
CA VAL A 84 10.73 7.36 1.54
C VAL A 84 11.65 6.67 2.55
N ALA A 85 12.27 7.43 3.47
CA ALA A 85 13.16 6.87 4.50
C ALA A 85 12.44 5.85 5.38
N TYR A 86 11.19 6.12 5.74
CA TYR A 86 10.39 5.16 6.49
C TYR A 86 10.24 3.83 5.74
N CYS A 87 9.87 3.88 4.47
CA CYS A 87 9.70 2.65 3.70
C CYS A 87 11.02 1.88 3.53
N GLN A 88 12.12 2.58 3.26
CA GLN A 88 13.45 1.95 3.19
C GLN A 88 13.88 1.33 4.54
N SER A 89 13.45 1.89 5.66
CA SER A 89 13.76 1.36 7.00
C SER A 89 13.08 0.03 7.33
N LEU A 90 12.04 -0.35 6.60
CA LEU A 90 11.34 -1.63 6.78
C LEU A 90 12.13 -2.83 6.24
N GLY A 91 13.17 -2.59 5.44
CA GLY A 91 14.03 -3.63 4.90
C GLY A 91 14.06 -3.66 3.37
N GLU A 92 14.81 -4.63 2.84
CA GLU A 92 15.00 -4.77 1.40
C GLU A 92 13.68 -5.03 0.66
N GLY A 93 13.51 -4.35 -0.47
CA GLY A 93 12.33 -4.50 -1.33
C GLY A 93 11.11 -3.69 -0.89
N TRP A 94 11.13 -3.04 0.30
CA TRP A 94 10.07 -2.13 0.71
C TRP A 94 10.27 -0.75 0.08
N TYR A 95 9.20 -0.19 -0.45
CA TYR A 95 9.22 1.10 -1.14
C TYR A 95 7.97 1.94 -0.84
N LEU A 96 8.09 3.24 -1.07
CA LEU A 96 6.95 4.14 -1.07
C LEU A 96 6.17 3.95 -2.39
N PRO A 97 4.91 3.49 -2.35
CA PRO A 97 4.16 3.16 -3.55
C PRO A 97 3.98 4.36 -4.47
N ALA A 98 3.96 4.13 -5.78
CA ALA A 98 3.56 5.12 -6.76
C ALA A 98 2.05 5.44 -6.63
N ARG A 99 1.60 6.50 -7.27
CA ARG A 99 0.20 6.96 -7.19
C ARG A 99 -0.79 5.86 -7.57
N ASP A 100 -0.56 5.18 -8.67
CA ASP A 100 -1.49 4.18 -9.20
C ASP A 100 -1.41 2.85 -8.41
N GLU A 101 -0.27 2.54 -7.77
CA GLU A 101 -0.16 1.42 -6.82
C GLU A 101 -0.96 1.68 -5.52
N LEU A 102 -0.95 2.91 -5.01
CA LEU A 102 -1.84 3.29 -3.90
C LEU A 102 -3.31 3.21 -4.30
N TRP A 103 -3.60 3.45 -5.58
CA TRP A 103 -4.94 3.32 -6.12
C TRP A 103 -5.39 1.87 -6.20
N GLU A 104 -4.51 0.95 -6.59
CA GLU A 104 -4.78 -0.49 -6.51
C GLU A 104 -5.14 -0.92 -5.07
N LEU A 105 -4.38 -0.43 -4.08
CA LEU A 105 -4.70 -0.70 -2.68
C LEU A 105 -6.07 -0.13 -2.28
N PHE A 106 -6.40 1.06 -2.76
CA PHE A 106 -7.71 1.68 -2.55
C PHE A 106 -8.84 0.81 -3.13
N ASP A 107 -8.66 0.29 -4.35
CA ASP A 107 -9.65 -0.55 -5.02
C ASP A 107 -9.87 -1.86 -4.26
N VAL A 108 -8.78 -2.54 -3.87
CA VAL A 108 -8.85 -3.77 -3.06
C VAL A 108 -9.50 -3.49 -1.70
N TYR A 109 -9.14 -2.39 -1.04
CA TYR A 109 -9.73 -1.97 0.25
C TYR A 109 -11.24 -1.76 0.16
N ASN A 110 -11.72 -1.26 -0.97
CA ASN A 110 -13.15 -1.01 -1.19
C ASN A 110 -13.89 -2.20 -1.82
N GLY A 111 -13.19 -3.31 -2.16
CA GLY A 111 -13.81 -4.43 -2.87
C GLY A 111 -14.30 -4.05 -4.27
N ILE A 112 -13.75 -2.98 -4.83
CA ILE A 112 -14.02 -2.53 -6.20
C ILE A 112 -13.03 -3.28 -7.08
N GLY A 113 -13.50 -4.00 -8.08
CA GLY A 113 -12.63 -4.54 -9.12
C GLY A 113 -11.97 -3.35 -9.84
N HIS A 114 -10.76 -3.56 -10.33
CA HIS A 114 -9.96 -2.56 -11.05
C HIS A 114 -10.83 -1.76 -12.01
N ALA A 115 -11.34 -0.64 -11.56
CA ALA A 115 -12.05 0.32 -12.39
C ALA A 115 -11.02 1.32 -12.90
N ASP A 116 -11.19 1.71 -14.15
CA ASP A 116 -10.50 2.78 -14.84
C ASP A 116 -10.06 3.90 -13.89
N PRO A 117 -8.81 4.36 -13.96
CA PRO A 117 -8.25 5.41 -13.11
C PRO A 117 -8.97 6.76 -13.17
N ASP A 118 -10.12 6.85 -13.78
CA ASP A 118 -11.02 8.02 -13.80
C ASP A 118 -11.60 8.38 -12.41
N PHE A 119 -10.92 7.92 -11.35
CA PHE A 119 -11.06 8.46 -10.00
C PHE A 119 -12.50 8.78 -9.58
N ALA A 120 -13.44 7.87 -9.88
CA ALA A 120 -14.83 8.02 -9.46
C ALA A 120 -14.91 8.19 -7.94
N SER A 121 -15.50 9.28 -7.49
CA SER A 121 -15.56 9.63 -6.07
C SER A 121 -16.37 8.60 -5.29
N VAL A 122 -15.70 7.70 -4.57
CA VAL A 122 -16.33 6.92 -3.52
C VAL A 122 -16.60 7.87 -2.35
N VAL A 123 -17.84 8.20 -2.11
CA VAL A 123 -18.24 9.08 -0.99
C VAL A 123 -18.58 8.17 0.19
N PRO A 124 -17.94 8.29 1.37
CA PRO A 124 -18.19 7.41 2.52
C PRO A 124 -19.66 7.22 2.88
N ASP A 125 -20.45 8.29 2.78
CA ASP A 125 -21.87 8.25 3.07
C ASP A 125 -22.72 7.51 2.01
N LYS A 126 -22.11 7.11 0.90
CA LYS A 126 -22.73 6.41 -0.22
C LYS A 126 -22.14 5.03 -0.47
N LEU A 127 -21.25 4.55 0.41
CA LEU A 127 -20.71 3.20 0.31
C LEU A 127 -21.85 2.19 0.35
N THR A 128 -21.82 1.27 -0.60
CA THR A 128 -22.68 0.09 -0.60
C THR A 128 -22.35 -0.81 0.59
N GLU A 129 -23.25 -1.70 0.96
CA GLU A 129 -22.97 -2.68 2.02
C GLU A 129 -21.81 -3.63 1.64
N VAL A 130 -21.59 -3.87 0.36
CA VAL A 130 -20.46 -4.67 -0.15
C VAL A 130 -19.14 -3.95 0.11
N GLU A 131 -19.05 -2.66 -0.22
CA GLU A 131 -17.85 -1.85 0.03
C GLU A 131 -17.55 -1.70 1.52
N LYS A 132 -18.58 -1.50 2.35
CA LYS A 132 -18.42 -1.47 3.80
C LYS A 132 -17.90 -2.79 4.35
N ALA A 133 -18.43 -3.91 3.86
CA ALA A 133 -17.99 -5.24 4.27
C ALA A 133 -16.55 -5.51 3.82
N ALA A 134 -16.16 -5.10 2.61
CA ALA A 134 -14.79 -5.23 2.11
C ALA A 134 -13.80 -4.44 2.97
N ARG A 135 -14.09 -3.17 3.29
CA ARG A 135 -13.28 -2.36 4.21
C ARG A 135 -13.12 -3.02 5.57
N ALA A 136 -14.22 -3.47 6.17
CA ALA A 136 -14.21 -4.12 7.47
C ALA A 136 -13.37 -5.41 7.46
N ALA A 137 -13.46 -6.21 6.38
CA ALA A 137 -12.67 -7.42 6.21
C ALA A 137 -11.17 -7.10 6.07
N PHE A 138 -10.82 -6.08 5.30
CA PHE A 138 -9.43 -5.65 5.11
C PHE A 138 -8.83 -5.14 6.43
N ASP A 139 -9.54 -4.25 7.11
CA ASP A 139 -9.11 -3.69 8.40
C ASP A 139 -8.98 -4.78 9.47
N LYS A 140 -9.87 -5.79 9.42
CA LYS A 140 -9.75 -6.96 10.30
C LYS A 140 -8.47 -7.75 10.04
N MET A 141 -8.11 -8.01 8.77
CA MET A 141 -6.85 -8.70 8.45
C MET A 141 -5.64 -7.94 8.97
N LEU A 142 -5.62 -6.60 8.84
CA LEU A 142 -4.55 -5.78 9.41
C LEU A 142 -4.51 -5.88 10.94
N THR A 143 -5.65 -5.75 11.62
CA THR A 143 -5.72 -5.79 13.09
C THR A 143 -5.41 -7.17 13.65
N ASP A 144 -5.74 -8.26 12.97
CA ASP A 144 -5.33 -9.62 13.34
C ASP A 144 -3.80 -9.77 13.34
N LEU A 145 -3.09 -8.99 12.52
CA LEU A 145 -1.63 -8.87 12.47
C LEU A 145 -1.09 -7.74 13.37
N GLN A 146 -1.91 -7.21 14.28
CA GLN A 146 -1.57 -6.09 15.17
C GLN A 146 -1.22 -4.80 14.40
N GLY A 147 -1.72 -4.66 13.17
CA GLY A 147 -1.54 -3.52 12.29
C GLY A 147 -2.52 -2.38 12.58
N ASP A 148 -2.34 -1.31 11.84
CA ASP A 148 -3.22 -0.13 11.86
C ASP A 148 -4.24 -0.25 10.73
N VAL A 149 -5.48 0.10 10.99
CA VAL A 149 -6.53 0.17 9.94
C VAL A 149 -6.17 1.19 8.87
N ILE A 150 -6.74 1.03 7.67
CA ILE A 150 -6.46 1.94 6.55
C ILE A 150 -7.05 3.33 6.80
N ASN A 151 -8.23 3.42 7.40
CA ASN A 151 -8.92 4.69 7.55
C ASN A 151 -9.62 4.79 8.91
N GLU A 152 -8.88 5.19 9.95
CA GLU A 152 -9.45 5.43 11.28
C GLU A 152 -10.42 6.63 11.33
N ALA A 153 -10.22 7.63 10.47
CA ALA A 153 -11.00 8.85 10.46
C ALA A 153 -12.30 8.73 9.65
N ALA A 154 -12.92 7.55 9.64
CA ALA A 154 -14.11 7.25 8.85
C ALA A 154 -15.30 8.21 9.08
N GLY A 155 -15.27 9.04 10.14
CA GLY A 155 -16.27 10.06 10.42
C GLY A 155 -15.90 11.48 9.94
N SER A 156 -14.66 11.74 9.56
CA SER A 156 -14.27 13.02 8.96
C SER A 156 -14.42 12.91 7.44
N GLY A 157 -15.26 13.70 6.83
CA GLY A 157 -15.66 13.62 5.41
C GLY A 157 -14.52 13.60 4.36
N ASN A 158 -13.27 13.60 4.79
CA ASN A 158 -12.10 13.51 3.93
C ASN A 158 -11.31 12.20 4.08
N GLY A 159 -11.43 11.47 5.21
CA GLY A 159 -10.64 10.27 5.48
C GLY A 159 -9.13 10.51 5.47
N GLU A 160 -8.38 9.43 5.61
CA GLU A 160 -6.93 9.48 5.62
C GLU A 160 -6.36 9.57 4.21
N SER A 161 -5.24 10.29 4.10
CA SER A 161 -4.49 10.46 2.86
C SER A 161 -3.09 9.91 3.03
N TYR A 162 -2.61 9.19 2.02
CA TYR A 162 -1.29 8.56 2.02
C TYR A 162 -0.42 9.18 0.93
N TRP A 163 0.84 9.48 1.26
CA TRP A 163 1.82 9.90 0.27
C TRP A 163 2.11 8.78 -0.74
N SER A 164 2.22 9.16 -2.00
CA SER A 164 2.83 8.32 -3.04
C SER A 164 4.24 8.81 -3.36
N SER A 165 5.06 7.96 -3.94
CA SER A 165 6.40 8.34 -4.42
C SER A 165 6.39 9.18 -5.69
N THR A 166 5.23 9.39 -6.32
CA THR A 166 5.11 10.12 -7.58
C THR A 166 5.18 11.62 -7.35
N GLU A 167 6.13 12.28 -7.99
CA GLU A 167 6.23 13.74 -8.06
C GLU A 167 5.39 14.29 -9.21
N ASN A 168 4.98 15.56 -9.11
CA ASN A 168 4.45 16.27 -10.25
C ASN A 168 5.58 16.65 -11.23
N ALA A 169 5.24 17.04 -12.46
CA ALA A 169 6.22 17.35 -13.49
C ALA A 169 7.19 18.50 -13.13
N ALA A 170 6.78 19.41 -12.26
CA ALA A 170 7.63 20.49 -11.77
C ALA A 170 8.59 20.04 -10.65
N GLY A 171 8.34 18.88 -10.04
CA GLY A 171 9.15 18.33 -8.94
C GLY A 171 8.97 19.06 -7.60
N ASP A 172 8.06 20.01 -7.51
CA ASP A 172 7.80 20.81 -6.30
C ASP A 172 6.71 20.24 -5.38
N LYS A 173 5.94 19.26 -5.89
CA LYS A 173 4.86 18.57 -5.18
C LYS A 173 4.97 17.08 -5.33
N ALA A 174 4.38 16.32 -4.38
CA ALA A 174 4.16 14.90 -4.48
C ALA A 174 2.67 14.56 -4.49
N TYR A 175 2.30 13.51 -5.21
CA TYR A 175 0.94 13.01 -5.21
C TYR A 175 0.62 12.27 -3.92
N TRP A 176 -0.65 12.27 -3.56
CA TRP A 176 -1.22 11.50 -2.46
C TRP A 176 -2.58 10.96 -2.85
N VAL A 177 -2.99 9.86 -2.22
CA VAL A 177 -4.29 9.23 -2.43
C VAL A 177 -5.08 9.26 -1.12
N ARG A 178 -6.37 9.59 -1.22
CA ARG A 178 -7.29 9.69 -0.09
C ARG A 178 -8.16 8.43 0.00
N PHE A 179 -8.17 7.79 1.16
CA PHE A 179 -8.90 6.55 1.38
C PHE A 179 -10.31 6.73 1.96
N GLY A 180 -10.66 7.88 2.50
CA GLY A 180 -12.02 8.18 2.95
C GLY A 180 -12.96 8.57 1.82
N LYS A 181 -12.48 9.42 0.92
CA LYS A 181 -13.11 9.75 -0.37
C LYS A 181 -12.13 9.36 -1.44
N SER A 182 -12.59 8.89 -2.58
CA SER A 182 -11.69 8.75 -3.71
C SER A 182 -11.10 10.12 -4.09
N GLY A 183 -9.86 10.13 -4.45
CA GLY A 183 -9.18 11.31 -4.95
C GLY A 183 -7.68 11.19 -4.79
N ALA A 184 -6.97 11.55 -5.83
CA ALA A 184 -5.55 11.82 -5.78
C ALA A 184 -5.34 13.29 -6.12
N ASP A 185 -4.40 13.93 -5.44
CA ASP A 185 -4.02 15.32 -5.70
C ASP A 185 -2.53 15.49 -5.42
N ALA A 186 -1.94 16.57 -5.86
CA ALA A 186 -0.55 16.90 -5.59
C ALA A 186 -0.48 17.95 -4.48
N GLY A 187 0.28 17.65 -3.44
CA GLY A 187 0.44 18.50 -2.27
C GLY A 187 1.88 18.93 -2.03
N ASN A 188 2.04 19.97 -1.23
CA ASN A 188 3.36 20.42 -0.80
C ASN A 188 4.09 19.30 -0.07
N LYS A 189 5.29 18.97 -0.49
CA LYS A 189 6.13 17.89 0.03
C LYS A 189 6.46 18.01 1.52
N THR A 190 6.55 19.24 2.04
CA THR A 190 6.82 19.48 3.46
C THR A 190 5.59 19.38 4.37
N ALA A 191 4.41 19.09 3.81
CA ALA A 191 3.20 18.94 4.61
C ALA A 191 3.25 17.66 5.46
N THR A 192 2.88 17.77 6.74
CA THR A 192 2.96 16.68 7.74
C THR A 192 1.59 16.09 8.10
N ASN A 193 0.56 16.38 7.32
CA ASN A 193 -0.82 15.97 7.60
C ASN A 193 -1.25 14.72 6.80
N ARG A 194 -0.30 13.91 6.33
CA ARG A 194 -0.54 12.68 5.60
C ARG A 194 0.18 11.51 6.23
N PHE A 195 -0.29 10.33 5.92
CA PHE A 195 0.27 9.08 6.38
C PHE A 195 1.19 8.47 5.31
N VAL A 196 2.00 7.52 5.74
CA VAL A 196 2.85 6.69 4.89
C VAL A 196 2.46 5.24 5.11
N ARG A 197 2.29 4.52 4.03
CA ARG A 197 2.11 3.07 4.02
C ARG A 197 2.91 2.50 2.87
N CYS A 198 3.80 1.58 3.19
CA CYS A 198 4.77 1.07 2.25
C CYS A 198 4.24 -0.17 1.52
N MET A 199 4.80 -0.45 0.37
CA MET A 199 4.49 -1.66 -0.40
C MET A 199 5.76 -2.44 -0.70
N ARG A 200 5.55 -3.72 -1.03
CA ARG A 200 6.57 -4.64 -1.51
C ARG A 200 5.95 -5.59 -2.53
N THR A 201 6.65 -5.83 -3.64
CA THR A 201 6.32 -6.90 -4.58
C THR A 201 6.96 -8.20 -4.11
N ILE A 202 6.25 -9.30 -4.24
CA ILE A 202 6.67 -10.65 -3.84
C ILE A 202 6.70 -11.52 -5.08
N GLY A 203 7.77 -12.28 -5.27
CA GLY A 203 7.88 -13.30 -6.33
C GLY A 203 8.38 -12.79 -7.69
N ASP A 204 8.96 -11.57 -7.75
CA ASP A 204 9.66 -11.03 -8.93
C ASP A 204 11.10 -11.53 -9.00
#